data_6d147ca67e506bf2f6721b6aa5651501
#
_entry.id   6d147ca67e506bf2f6721b6aa5651501
#
_cell.length_a   1.000
_cell.length_b   1.000
_cell.length_c   1.000
_cell.angle_alpha   90.00
_cell.angle_beta   90.00
_cell.angle_gamma   90.00
#
_symmetry.space_group_name_H-M   'P 1'
#
loop_
_entity.id
_entity.type
_entity.pdbx_description
1 polymer ?
#
loop_
_entity_poly.entity_id
_entity_poly.type
_entity_poly.pdbx_seq_one_letter_code
_entity_poly.pdbx_strand_id
1 'polypeptide(L)'
;VSRTEKAHFATLWEEIADLEHALRYVDAGGCRTRVLDIAGASPDAQTVVLASGTSGHIEAWTQNVRAFAEAGFRVVGYDYPGHGYTALADHPLEIRDYVEHLLALLDALELDRVHLAGESLGGWLALKFAPEHPERLRTVILSAPGGRVIGEPQLDRTQSVSAKAVSEPTFENVRKRLQVVIHDPRNITDELVRVRQAIYARDGFSMANVSALREPERRWRNRVTDDDFAAVPVPALMVWTDNEPTGDEAEGERLCGLIPDGEYLLVRGAAHWPQWEGAAEFNAAAVAFLQKHA
;
A
#
# COMPACT_ATOMS: atom_id res chain seq x y z
N VAL A 1 17.95 -15.33 20.21
CA VAL A 1 16.66 -15.93 19.82
C VAL A 1 16.40 -15.52 18.39
N SER A 2 16.27 -16.47 17.46
CA SER A 2 16.09 -16.11 16.05
C SER A 2 14.72 -15.45 15.86
N ARG A 3 14.63 -14.54 14.88
CA ARG A 3 13.38 -13.82 14.52
C ARG A 3 12.19 -14.77 14.25
N THR A 4 12.47 -16.00 13.82
CA THR A 4 11.48 -17.06 13.57
C THR A 4 10.83 -17.63 14.84
N GLU A 5 11.48 -17.58 16.00
CA GLU A 5 10.91 -18.06 17.27
C GLU A 5 10.04 -17.00 17.97
N LYS A 6 10.24 -15.70 17.67
CA LYS A 6 9.42 -14.61 18.20
C LYS A 6 8.04 -14.49 17.53
N ALA A 7 7.84 -15.06 16.33
CA ALA A 7 6.66 -14.86 15.51
C ALA A 7 5.32 -15.30 16.15
N HIS A 8 5.34 -16.07 17.22
CA HIS A 8 4.11 -16.55 17.89
C HIS A 8 3.54 -15.57 18.93
N PHE A 9 4.28 -14.53 19.34
CA PHE A 9 3.87 -13.59 20.39
C PHE A 9 4.02 -12.12 20.01
N ALA A 10 4.61 -11.84 18.82
CA ALA A 10 4.81 -10.49 18.34
C ALA A 10 3.47 -9.86 17.93
N THR A 11 3.19 -8.66 18.40
CA THR A 11 2.09 -7.84 17.87
C THR A 11 2.52 -7.13 16.60
N LEU A 12 1.56 -6.68 15.77
CA LEU A 12 1.85 -5.85 14.58
C LEU A 12 2.61 -4.57 14.95
N TRP A 13 2.47 -4.10 16.19
CA TRP A 13 3.08 -2.89 16.71
C TRP A 13 4.45 -3.10 17.37
N GLU A 14 4.86 -4.36 17.62
CA GLU A 14 6.16 -4.66 18.25
C GLU A 14 7.33 -4.16 17.38
N GLU A 15 7.17 -4.16 16.06
CA GLU A 15 8.20 -3.68 15.11
C GLU A 15 8.50 -2.18 15.25
N ILE A 16 7.61 -1.42 15.89
CA ILE A 16 7.78 0.02 16.09
C ILE A 16 7.76 0.45 17.55
N ALA A 17 7.57 -0.48 18.50
CA ALA A 17 7.32 -0.15 19.89
C ALA A 17 8.45 0.65 20.57
N ASP A 18 9.69 0.47 20.14
CA ASP A 18 10.89 1.16 20.62
C ASP A 18 11.38 2.28 19.68
N LEU A 19 10.67 2.55 18.58
CA LEU A 19 10.95 3.69 17.70
C LEU A 19 10.20 4.93 18.19
N GLU A 20 10.80 6.10 18.06
CA GLU A 20 10.09 7.35 18.28
C GLU A 20 9.03 7.55 17.20
N HIS A 21 7.76 7.46 17.57
CA HIS A 21 6.65 7.56 16.63
C HIS A 21 5.44 8.28 17.22
N ALA A 22 4.58 8.77 16.33
CA ALA A 22 3.27 9.32 16.65
C ALA A 22 2.18 8.67 15.79
N LEU A 23 1.14 8.17 16.41
CA LEU A 23 -0.11 7.82 15.74
C LEU A 23 -1.12 8.95 15.99
N ARG A 24 -1.40 9.74 14.97
CA ARG A 24 -2.18 10.98 15.11
C ARG A 24 -3.14 11.18 13.93
N TYR A 25 -3.95 12.21 14.02
CA TYR A 25 -4.80 12.65 12.93
C TYR A 25 -4.36 14.03 12.45
N VAL A 26 -4.37 14.21 11.12
CA VAL A 26 -4.16 15.49 10.45
C VAL A 26 -5.35 15.83 9.58
N ASP A 27 -5.57 17.09 9.30
CA ASP A 27 -6.54 17.54 8.31
C ASP A 27 -5.84 17.60 6.94
N ALA A 28 -6.16 16.68 6.07
CA ALA A 28 -5.68 16.63 4.70
C ALA A 28 -6.78 17.10 3.75
N GLY A 29 -6.87 18.41 3.53
CA GLY A 29 -7.86 19.01 2.63
C GLY A 29 -9.31 18.82 3.08
N GLY A 30 -9.59 18.93 4.38
CA GLY A 30 -10.90 18.70 4.98
C GLY A 30 -11.15 17.24 5.37
N CYS A 31 -10.26 16.31 5.03
CA CYS A 31 -10.33 14.91 5.44
C CYS A 31 -9.51 14.67 6.70
N ARG A 32 -10.17 14.27 7.80
CA ARG A 32 -9.49 13.85 9.04
C ARG A 32 -8.78 12.53 8.82
N THR A 33 -7.49 12.59 8.51
CA THR A 33 -6.64 11.48 8.07
C THR A 33 -5.81 10.92 9.21
N ARG A 34 -5.89 9.60 9.43
CA ARG A 34 -5.03 8.89 10.38
C ARG A 34 -3.63 8.73 9.78
N VAL A 35 -2.61 9.06 10.56
CA VAL A 35 -1.20 9.02 10.17
C VAL A 35 -0.37 8.35 11.25
N LEU A 36 0.49 7.42 10.85
CA LEU A 36 1.64 6.96 11.61
C LEU A 36 2.87 7.73 11.11
N ASP A 37 3.54 8.42 12.01
CA ASP A 37 4.69 9.27 11.71
C ASP A 37 5.88 8.82 12.58
N ILE A 38 6.89 8.26 11.96
CA ILE A 38 8.10 7.76 12.61
C ILE A 38 9.24 8.70 12.27
N ALA A 39 9.89 9.23 13.30
CA ALA A 39 10.99 10.18 13.14
C ALA A 39 12.15 9.57 12.32
N GLY A 40 12.75 10.37 11.47
CA GLY A 40 14.00 10.03 10.77
C GLY A 40 15.23 10.28 11.65
N ALA A 41 16.42 9.95 11.15
CA ALA A 41 17.68 10.11 11.85
C ALA A 41 18.04 11.59 12.13
N SER A 42 17.41 12.52 11.43
CA SER A 42 17.59 13.98 11.62
C SER A 42 16.30 14.73 11.25
N PRO A 43 16.16 16.01 11.65
CA PRO A 43 15.01 16.84 11.24
C PRO A 43 14.88 16.99 9.71
N ASP A 44 15.98 16.92 8.97
CA ASP A 44 16.02 17.04 7.52
C ASP A 44 15.99 15.67 6.81
N ALA A 45 15.69 14.59 7.53
CA ALA A 45 15.62 13.25 6.95
C ALA A 45 14.59 13.19 5.84
N GLN A 46 14.98 12.56 4.72
CA GLN A 46 14.02 12.32 3.63
C GLN A 46 12.90 11.42 4.08
N THR A 47 11.71 11.63 3.55
CA THR A 47 10.49 10.94 3.98
C THR A 47 10.08 9.86 2.99
N VAL A 48 9.80 8.65 3.50
CA VAL A 48 9.11 7.58 2.79
C VAL A 48 7.64 7.59 3.18
N VAL A 49 6.75 7.80 2.21
CA VAL A 49 5.29 7.73 2.39
C VAL A 49 4.79 6.36 1.95
N LEU A 50 4.03 5.69 2.81
CA LEU A 50 3.52 4.33 2.61
C LEU A 50 2.03 4.35 2.30
N ALA A 51 1.68 3.85 1.12
CA ALA A 51 0.33 3.86 0.56
C ALA A 51 -0.18 2.42 0.35
N SER A 52 -1.24 2.04 1.05
CA SER A 52 -1.77 0.68 1.07
C SER A 52 -2.68 0.35 -0.11
N GLY A 53 -3.05 -0.92 -0.26
CA GLY A 53 -4.03 -1.39 -1.25
C GLY A 53 -5.49 -1.10 -0.88
N THR A 54 -6.41 -1.50 -1.75
CA THR A 54 -7.86 -1.34 -1.55
C THR A 54 -8.32 -1.97 -0.23
N SER A 55 -9.04 -1.19 0.58
CA SER A 55 -9.44 -1.53 1.95
C SER A 55 -8.27 -1.84 2.89
N GLY A 56 -7.06 -1.44 2.51
CA GLY A 56 -5.85 -1.54 3.33
C GLY A 56 -5.84 -0.52 4.46
N HIS A 57 -4.80 -0.59 5.26
CA HIS A 57 -4.60 0.26 6.42
C HIS A 57 -3.12 0.27 6.81
N ILE A 58 -2.71 1.22 7.66
CA ILE A 58 -1.31 1.43 8.07
C ILE A 58 -0.65 0.13 8.54
N GLU A 59 -1.38 -0.73 9.25
CA GLU A 59 -0.86 -1.96 9.81
C GLU A 59 -0.36 -2.98 8.76
N ALA A 60 -0.72 -2.82 7.49
CA ALA A 60 -0.18 -3.63 6.40
C ALA A 60 1.30 -3.36 6.09
N TRP A 61 1.87 -2.30 6.68
CA TRP A 61 3.25 -1.87 6.50
C TRP A 61 4.12 -2.03 7.74
N THR A 62 3.60 -2.54 8.86
CA THR A 62 4.35 -2.61 10.12
C THR A 62 5.64 -3.42 10.03
N GLN A 63 5.74 -4.40 9.13
CA GLN A 63 6.97 -5.15 8.90
C GLN A 63 8.06 -4.39 8.11
N ASN A 64 7.74 -3.20 7.59
CA ASN A 64 8.65 -2.44 6.73
C ASN A 64 9.15 -1.15 7.39
N VAL A 65 8.35 -0.55 8.28
CA VAL A 65 8.62 0.76 8.87
C VAL A 65 9.97 0.82 9.60
N ARG A 66 10.33 -0.24 10.34
CA ARG A 66 11.62 -0.31 11.04
C ARG A 66 12.80 -0.22 10.09
N ALA A 67 12.77 -0.98 9.01
CA ALA A 67 13.87 -1.02 8.05
C ALA A 67 14.14 0.37 7.43
N PHE A 68 13.10 1.10 7.10
CA PHE A 68 13.24 2.46 6.59
C PHE A 68 13.71 3.45 7.66
N ALA A 69 13.19 3.35 8.90
CA ALA A 69 13.60 4.22 10.00
C ALA A 69 15.07 3.99 10.39
N GLU A 70 15.51 2.72 10.51
CA GLU A 70 16.91 2.37 10.78
C GLU A 70 17.87 2.76 9.65
N ALA A 71 17.35 2.85 8.41
CA ALA A 71 18.09 3.39 7.26
C ALA A 71 18.17 4.94 7.28
N GLY A 72 17.55 5.59 8.26
CA GLY A 72 17.63 7.04 8.50
C GLY A 72 16.46 7.85 7.93
N PHE A 73 15.51 7.23 7.24
CA PHE A 73 14.36 7.93 6.67
C PHE A 73 13.29 8.25 7.74
N ARG A 74 12.60 9.38 7.60
CA ARG A 74 11.29 9.58 8.23
C ARG A 74 10.29 8.68 7.51
N VAL A 75 9.40 8.02 8.26
CA VAL A 75 8.40 7.11 7.67
C VAL A 75 7.00 7.60 7.99
N VAL A 76 6.20 7.82 6.97
CA VAL A 76 4.81 8.26 7.09
C VAL A 76 3.89 7.22 6.47
N GLY A 77 3.16 6.48 7.32
CA GLY A 77 2.05 5.63 6.87
C GLY A 77 0.72 6.38 7.06
N TYR A 78 -0.22 6.22 6.15
CA TYR A 78 -1.54 6.84 6.27
C TYR A 78 -2.67 5.94 5.78
N ASP A 79 -3.87 6.18 6.30
CA ASP A 79 -5.08 5.56 5.79
C ASP A 79 -5.79 6.54 4.82
N TYR A 80 -6.22 6.07 3.66
CA TYR A 80 -7.00 6.87 2.71
C TYR A 80 -8.39 7.26 3.25
N PRO A 81 -9.11 8.22 2.64
CA PRO A 81 -10.53 8.42 2.87
C PRO A 81 -11.30 7.10 2.80
N GLY A 82 -12.15 6.84 3.78
CA GLY A 82 -12.91 5.61 3.87
C GLY A 82 -12.14 4.37 4.30
N HIS A 83 -10.81 4.41 4.39
CA HIS A 83 -9.96 3.29 4.77
C HIS A 83 -9.50 3.40 6.22
N GLY A 84 -9.09 2.25 6.80
CA GLY A 84 -8.54 2.18 8.14
C GLY A 84 -9.40 2.93 9.16
N TYR A 85 -8.81 3.91 9.84
CA TYR A 85 -9.51 4.79 10.78
C TYR A 85 -9.57 6.26 10.32
N THR A 86 -9.19 6.56 9.10
CA THR A 86 -9.45 7.86 8.46
C THR A 86 -10.96 8.13 8.34
N ALA A 87 -11.35 9.38 8.12
CA ALA A 87 -12.73 9.77 7.90
C ALA A 87 -13.40 8.91 6.82
N LEU A 88 -14.66 8.56 7.02
CA LEU A 88 -15.41 7.75 6.06
C LEU A 88 -15.61 8.52 4.75
N ALA A 89 -15.57 7.81 3.65
CA ALA A 89 -15.93 8.36 2.35
C ALA A 89 -17.46 8.45 2.23
N ASP A 90 -17.96 9.59 1.84
CA ASP A 90 -19.39 9.88 1.64
C ASP A 90 -19.87 9.59 0.21
N HIS A 91 -18.94 9.27 -0.68
CA HIS A 91 -19.18 8.93 -2.08
C HIS A 91 -18.26 7.78 -2.54
N PRO A 92 -18.59 7.12 -3.67
CA PRO A 92 -17.72 6.14 -4.30
C PRO A 92 -16.42 6.78 -4.81
N LEU A 93 -15.26 6.35 -4.27
CA LEU A 93 -13.96 6.94 -4.55
C LEU A 93 -13.45 6.56 -5.96
N GLU A 94 -12.84 7.53 -6.64
CA GLU A 94 -12.09 7.37 -7.89
C GLU A 94 -10.60 7.61 -7.66
N ILE A 95 -9.75 7.28 -8.63
CA ILE A 95 -8.30 7.45 -8.45
C ILE A 95 -7.93 8.92 -8.22
N ARG A 96 -8.69 9.84 -8.77
CA ARG A 96 -8.52 11.28 -8.57
C ARG A 96 -8.66 11.70 -7.11
N ASP A 97 -9.62 11.12 -6.39
CA ASP A 97 -9.82 11.43 -4.97
C ASP A 97 -8.60 11.02 -4.13
N TYR A 98 -7.94 9.90 -4.49
CA TYR A 98 -6.71 9.47 -3.83
C TYR A 98 -5.51 10.36 -4.18
N VAL A 99 -5.41 10.83 -5.43
CA VAL A 99 -4.36 11.76 -5.87
C VAL A 99 -4.48 13.09 -5.14
N GLU A 100 -5.68 13.67 -5.11
CA GLU A 100 -5.96 14.94 -4.42
C GLU A 100 -5.75 14.82 -2.90
N HIS A 101 -6.16 13.70 -2.32
CA HIS A 101 -5.94 13.43 -0.89
C HIS A 101 -4.45 13.29 -0.55
N LEU A 102 -3.67 12.57 -1.38
CA LEU A 102 -2.22 12.47 -1.16
C LEU A 102 -1.55 13.84 -1.23
N LEU A 103 -1.89 14.65 -2.23
CA LEU A 103 -1.34 15.99 -2.36
C LEU A 103 -1.66 16.85 -1.12
N ALA A 104 -2.93 16.86 -0.69
CA ALA A 104 -3.36 17.56 0.52
C ALA A 104 -2.68 17.03 1.81
N LEU A 105 -2.41 15.72 1.88
CA LEU A 105 -1.68 15.12 2.99
C LEU A 105 -0.22 15.59 3.02
N LEU A 106 0.47 15.62 1.86
CA LEU A 106 1.84 16.11 1.78
C LEU A 106 1.92 17.57 2.22
N ASP A 107 0.95 18.41 1.80
CA ASP A 107 0.88 19.81 2.20
C ASP A 107 0.62 19.97 3.71
N ALA A 108 -0.33 19.19 4.27
CA ALA A 108 -0.66 19.21 5.70
C ALA A 108 0.50 18.74 6.61
N LEU A 109 1.41 17.94 6.07
CA LEU A 109 2.61 17.45 6.75
C LEU A 109 3.86 18.26 6.42
N GLU A 110 3.74 19.33 5.62
CA GLU A 110 4.84 20.20 5.14
C GLU A 110 5.95 19.40 4.45
N LEU A 111 5.54 18.43 3.60
CA LEU A 111 6.44 17.55 2.86
C LEU A 111 6.54 18.01 1.40
N ASP A 112 7.67 18.63 1.01
CA ASP A 112 7.87 19.10 -0.36
C ASP A 112 8.06 17.94 -1.34
N ARG A 113 9.02 17.06 -1.07
CA ARG A 113 9.36 15.90 -1.92
C ARG A 113 9.56 14.65 -1.09
N VAL A 114 8.94 13.55 -1.54
CA VAL A 114 8.94 12.27 -0.81
C VAL A 114 9.35 11.10 -1.72
N HIS A 115 9.75 10.00 -1.10
CA HIS A 115 9.71 8.68 -1.70
C HIS A 115 8.33 8.10 -1.45
N LEU A 116 7.63 7.64 -2.50
CA LEU A 116 6.29 7.06 -2.38
C LEU A 116 6.35 5.55 -2.59
N ALA A 117 6.05 4.76 -1.56
CA ALA A 117 5.94 3.32 -1.65
C ALA A 117 4.45 2.92 -1.65
N GLY A 118 3.97 2.35 -2.75
CA GLY A 118 2.57 1.99 -2.92
C GLY A 118 2.35 0.52 -3.23
N GLU A 119 1.47 -0.14 -2.47
CA GLU A 119 1.02 -1.51 -2.73
C GLU A 119 -0.35 -1.49 -3.42
N SER A 120 -0.53 -2.27 -4.48
CA SER A 120 -1.82 -2.45 -5.16
C SER A 120 -2.47 -1.11 -5.57
N LEU A 121 -3.53 -0.66 -4.87
CA LEU A 121 -4.13 0.68 -5.06
C LEU A 121 -3.10 1.80 -4.85
N GLY A 122 -2.18 1.64 -3.88
CA GLY A 122 -1.10 2.59 -3.66
C GLY A 122 -0.13 2.68 -4.83
N GLY A 123 0.16 1.56 -5.49
CA GLY A 123 0.92 1.53 -6.74
C GLY A 123 0.16 2.17 -7.91
N TRP A 124 -1.15 1.93 -8.00
CA TRP A 124 -2.01 2.61 -8.98
C TRP A 124 -2.03 4.12 -8.75
N LEU A 125 -2.22 4.55 -7.49
CA LEU A 125 -2.10 5.95 -7.11
C LEU A 125 -0.76 6.55 -7.55
N ALA A 126 0.35 5.87 -7.25
CA ALA A 126 1.69 6.34 -7.61
C ALA A 126 1.87 6.52 -9.12
N LEU A 127 1.36 5.58 -9.95
CA LEU A 127 1.39 5.66 -11.41
C LEU A 127 0.60 6.86 -11.96
N LYS A 128 -0.47 7.27 -11.29
CA LYS A 128 -1.27 8.44 -11.70
C LYS A 128 -0.74 9.75 -11.10
N PHE A 129 -0.20 9.70 -9.89
CA PHE A 129 0.36 10.87 -9.19
C PHE A 129 1.68 11.33 -9.81
N ALA A 130 2.56 10.39 -10.16
CA ALA A 130 3.92 10.72 -10.58
C ALA A 130 4.00 11.62 -11.83
N PRO A 131 3.26 11.40 -12.93
CA PRO A 131 3.29 12.29 -14.07
C PRO A 131 2.56 13.63 -13.83
N GLU A 132 1.60 13.69 -12.90
CA GLU A 132 0.87 14.93 -12.56
C GLU A 132 1.65 15.81 -11.59
N HIS A 133 2.44 15.22 -10.67
CA HIS A 133 3.15 15.92 -9.59
C HIS A 133 4.61 15.45 -9.45
N PRO A 134 5.42 15.46 -10.51
CA PRO A 134 6.81 14.98 -10.47
C PRO A 134 7.68 15.75 -9.47
N GLU A 135 7.39 17.03 -9.24
CA GLU A 135 8.09 17.87 -8.28
C GLU A 135 7.92 17.44 -6.82
N ARG A 136 6.86 16.65 -6.52
CA ARG A 136 6.57 16.16 -5.17
C ARG A 136 7.22 14.80 -4.88
N LEU A 137 7.86 14.17 -5.87
CA LEU A 137 8.44 12.85 -5.75
C LEU A 137 9.96 12.85 -5.95
N ARG A 138 10.64 12.04 -5.13
CA ARG A 138 12.04 11.63 -5.34
C ARG A 138 12.10 10.32 -6.12
N THR A 139 11.38 9.32 -5.64
CA THR A 139 11.24 7.98 -6.25
C THR A 139 9.86 7.42 -6.00
N VAL A 140 9.52 6.34 -6.72
CA VAL A 140 8.35 5.51 -6.44
C VAL A 140 8.76 4.04 -6.24
N ILE A 141 8.11 3.34 -5.30
CA ILE A 141 8.16 1.88 -5.16
C ILE A 141 6.78 1.37 -5.51
N LEU A 142 6.69 0.61 -6.59
CA LEU A 142 5.46 0.05 -7.16
C LEU A 142 5.34 -1.42 -6.77
N SER A 143 4.70 -1.70 -5.63
CA SER A 143 4.54 -3.05 -5.10
C SER A 143 3.23 -3.66 -5.63
N ALA A 144 3.32 -4.63 -6.55
CA ALA A 144 2.18 -5.27 -7.21
C ALA A 144 1.09 -4.26 -7.63
N PRO A 145 1.41 -3.21 -8.43
CA PRO A 145 0.50 -2.10 -8.70
C PRO A 145 -0.80 -2.55 -9.34
N GLY A 146 -1.92 -2.03 -8.81
CA GLY A 146 -3.26 -2.28 -9.32
C GLY A 146 -3.62 -1.42 -10.53
N GLY A 147 -4.92 -1.44 -10.90
CA GLY A 147 -5.49 -0.55 -11.92
C GLY A 147 -5.49 -1.10 -13.34
N ARG A 148 -4.79 -2.19 -13.62
CA ARG A 148 -4.83 -2.84 -14.93
C ARG A 148 -6.12 -3.61 -15.13
N VAL A 149 -6.61 -3.65 -16.36
CA VAL A 149 -7.78 -4.46 -16.73
C VAL A 149 -7.31 -5.90 -16.97
N ILE A 150 -7.52 -6.75 -15.97
CA ILE A 150 -7.27 -8.20 -16.01
C ILE A 150 -8.59 -8.95 -16.21
N GLY A 151 -8.51 -10.23 -16.58
CA GLY A 151 -9.69 -11.06 -16.90
C GLY A 151 -10.76 -11.10 -15.81
N GLU A 152 -12.03 -11.15 -16.24
CA GLU A 152 -13.22 -11.02 -15.39
C GLU A 152 -13.36 -12.07 -14.26
N PRO A 153 -13.05 -13.38 -14.45
CA PRO A 153 -13.37 -14.40 -13.44
C PRO A 153 -12.64 -14.21 -12.10
N GLN A 154 -11.45 -13.63 -12.12
CA GLN A 154 -10.62 -13.40 -10.94
C GLN A 154 -11.13 -12.20 -10.13
N LEU A 155 -11.65 -11.21 -10.85
CA LEU A 155 -12.22 -10.00 -10.25
C LEU A 155 -13.51 -10.32 -9.48
N ASP A 156 -14.42 -11.09 -10.08
CA ASP A 156 -15.70 -11.47 -9.49
C ASP A 156 -15.54 -12.23 -8.17
N ARG A 157 -14.59 -13.17 -8.11
CA ARG A 157 -14.28 -13.90 -6.89
C ARG A 157 -13.76 -12.97 -5.79
N THR A 158 -12.85 -12.07 -6.12
CA THR A 158 -12.29 -11.11 -5.16
C THR A 158 -13.34 -10.13 -4.66
N GLN A 159 -14.24 -9.67 -5.53
CA GLN A 159 -15.33 -8.78 -5.16
C GLN A 159 -16.33 -9.47 -4.22
N SER A 160 -16.77 -10.68 -4.53
CA SER A 160 -17.75 -11.42 -3.72
C SER A 160 -17.22 -11.72 -2.31
N VAL A 161 -15.96 -12.16 -2.20
CA VAL A 161 -15.31 -12.42 -0.90
C VAL A 161 -15.14 -11.13 -0.10
N SER A 162 -14.76 -10.02 -0.77
CA SER A 162 -14.61 -8.71 -0.12
C SER A 162 -15.95 -8.16 0.38
N ALA A 163 -17.00 -8.24 -0.44
CA ALA A 163 -18.35 -7.82 -0.07
C ALA A 163 -18.86 -8.59 1.14
N LYS A 164 -18.67 -9.93 1.16
CA LYS A 164 -19.05 -10.76 2.29
C LYS A 164 -18.27 -10.43 3.56
N ALA A 165 -16.98 -10.18 3.47
CA ALA A 165 -16.16 -9.84 4.64
C ALA A 165 -16.60 -8.53 5.32
N VAL A 166 -17.21 -7.61 4.57
CA VAL A 166 -17.71 -6.33 5.11
C VAL A 166 -19.16 -6.46 5.58
N SER A 167 -20.04 -7.10 4.80
CA SER A 167 -21.44 -7.26 5.19
C SER A 167 -21.59 -8.13 6.44
N GLU A 168 -20.68 -9.08 6.63
CA GLU A 168 -20.60 -9.99 7.77
C GLU A 168 -19.16 -10.03 8.28
N PRO A 169 -18.67 -9.02 9.03
CA PRO A 169 -17.27 -8.92 9.46
C PRO A 169 -16.93 -9.91 10.57
N THR A 170 -17.13 -11.20 10.30
CA THR A 170 -16.69 -12.29 11.17
C THR A 170 -15.19 -12.53 10.97
N PHE A 171 -14.53 -13.09 11.99
CA PHE A 171 -13.13 -13.48 11.90
C PHE A 171 -12.85 -14.37 10.67
N GLU A 172 -13.72 -15.35 10.43
CA GLU A 172 -13.59 -16.30 9.33
C GLU A 172 -13.72 -15.61 7.95
N ASN A 173 -14.71 -14.73 7.77
CA ASN A 173 -14.90 -14.02 6.51
C ASN A 173 -13.74 -13.07 6.21
N VAL A 174 -13.23 -12.38 7.24
CA VAL A 174 -12.06 -11.50 7.08
C VAL A 174 -10.80 -12.31 6.77
N ARG A 175 -10.59 -13.46 7.45
CA ARG A 175 -9.49 -14.36 7.15
C ARG A 175 -9.54 -14.87 5.70
N LYS A 176 -10.72 -15.31 5.22
CA LYS A 176 -10.93 -15.68 3.81
C LYS A 176 -10.61 -14.55 2.83
N ARG A 177 -10.91 -13.32 3.19
CA ARG A 177 -10.56 -12.16 2.36
C ARG A 177 -9.04 -11.98 2.27
N LEU A 178 -8.31 -12.18 3.35
CA LEU A 178 -6.84 -12.11 3.34
C LEU A 178 -6.22 -13.25 2.51
N GLN A 179 -6.80 -14.45 2.52
CA GLN A 179 -6.36 -15.59 1.70
C GLN A 179 -6.44 -15.35 0.18
N VAL A 180 -7.12 -14.29 -0.26
CA VAL A 180 -7.15 -13.91 -1.69
C VAL A 180 -5.88 -13.16 -2.10
N VAL A 181 -5.20 -12.51 -1.16
CA VAL A 181 -4.07 -11.63 -1.41
C VAL A 181 -2.76 -12.11 -0.78
N ILE A 182 -2.81 -13.07 0.13
CA ILE A 182 -1.66 -13.66 0.82
C ILE A 182 -1.55 -15.13 0.41
N HIS A 183 -0.38 -15.52 -0.10
CA HIS A 183 -0.10 -16.87 -0.60
C HIS A 183 -0.01 -17.89 0.55
N ASP A 184 0.86 -17.63 1.52
CA ASP A 184 1.06 -18.53 2.66
C ASP A 184 0.08 -18.20 3.80
N PRO A 185 -0.86 -19.11 4.14
CA PRO A 185 -1.81 -18.87 5.23
C PRO A 185 -1.15 -18.62 6.60
N ARG A 186 0.12 -19.00 6.79
CA ARG A 186 0.88 -18.74 8.02
C ARG A 186 1.17 -17.26 8.22
N ASN A 187 1.22 -16.49 7.13
CA ASN A 187 1.38 -15.04 7.14
C ASN A 187 0.10 -14.27 7.51
N ILE A 188 -1.04 -14.97 7.62
CA ILE A 188 -2.31 -14.39 8.06
C ILE A 188 -2.42 -14.56 9.58
N THR A 189 -1.87 -13.62 10.33
CA THR A 189 -1.93 -13.63 11.79
C THR A 189 -3.34 -13.31 12.29
N ASP A 190 -3.70 -13.82 13.47
CA ASP A 190 -4.98 -13.52 14.09
C ASP A 190 -5.15 -12.02 14.38
N GLU A 191 -4.06 -11.33 14.71
CA GLU A 191 -4.08 -9.88 14.94
C GLU A 191 -4.39 -9.11 13.66
N LEU A 192 -3.75 -9.46 12.53
CA LEU A 192 -4.05 -8.84 11.23
C LEU A 192 -5.55 -9.01 10.86
N VAL A 193 -6.11 -10.22 11.11
CA VAL A 193 -7.53 -10.48 10.90
C VAL A 193 -8.39 -9.60 11.81
N ARG A 194 -8.06 -9.50 13.11
CA ARG A 194 -8.83 -8.73 14.09
C ARG A 194 -8.79 -7.23 13.83
N VAL A 195 -7.64 -6.68 13.48
CA VAL A 195 -7.52 -5.26 13.10
C VAL A 195 -8.43 -4.95 11.91
N ARG A 196 -8.37 -5.76 10.86
CA ARG A 196 -9.22 -5.58 9.68
C ARG A 196 -10.69 -5.81 9.98
N GLN A 197 -11.02 -6.77 10.84
CA GLN A 197 -12.39 -7.01 11.32
C GLN A 197 -12.95 -5.77 12.04
N ALA A 198 -12.17 -5.16 12.92
CA ALA A 198 -12.56 -3.95 13.64
C ALA A 198 -12.80 -2.77 12.69
N ILE A 199 -11.96 -2.62 11.65
CA ILE A 199 -12.13 -1.59 10.62
C ILE A 199 -13.44 -1.80 9.84
N TYR A 200 -13.72 -3.02 9.41
CA TYR A 200 -14.94 -3.34 8.65
C TYR A 200 -16.22 -3.21 9.48
N ALA A 201 -16.12 -3.43 10.80
CA ALA A 201 -17.24 -3.27 11.73
C ALA A 201 -17.50 -1.80 12.14
N ARG A 202 -16.76 -0.83 11.63
CA ARG A 202 -17.01 0.59 11.91
C ARG A 202 -18.38 1.01 11.38
N ASP A 203 -19.15 1.73 12.20
CA ASP A 203 -20.41 2.32 11.76
C ASP A 203 -20.18 3.22 10.54
N GLY A 204 -20.94 2.97 9.48
CA GLY A 204 -20.84 3.70 8.21
C GLY A 204 -19.70 3.27 7.28
N PHE A 205 -18.89 2.25 7.62
CA PHE A 205 -17.91 1.72 6.68
C PHE A 205 -18.59 1.19 5.42
N SER A 206 -18.15 1.65 4.25
CA SER A 206 -18.74 1.30 2.96
C SER A 206 -17.71 0.66 2.04
N MET A 207 -17.79 -0.66 1.85
CA MET A 207 -16.98 -1.32 0.84
C MET A 207 -17.30 -0.80 -0.57
N ALA A 208 -18.55 -0.44 -0.86
CA ALA A 208 -18.92 0.12 -2.15
C ALA A 208 -18.14 1.42 -2.45
N ASN A 209 -17.96 2.29 -1.45
CA ASN A 209 -17.19 3.53 -1.63
C ASN A 209 -15.69 3.25 -1.84
N VAL A 210 -15.08 2.42 -0.96
CA VAL A 210 -13.62 2.18 -0.99
C VAL A 210 -13.17 1.22 -2.10
N SER A 211 -14.07 0.45 -2.69
CA SER A 211 -13.77 -0.44 -3.81
C SER A 211 -14.44 -0.04 -5.12
N ALA A 212 -14.94 1.18 -5.23
CA ALA A 212 -15.66 1.70 -6.40
C ALA A 212 -14.86 1.57 -7.71
N LEU A 213 -13.53 1.69 -7.64
CA LEU A 213 -12.64 1.47 -8.77
C LEU A 213 -12.68 0.05 -9.37
N ARG A 214 -13.35 -0.91 -8.71
CA ARG A 214 -13.57 -2.27 -9.24
C ARG A 214 -14.84 -2.38 -10.07
N GLU A 215 -15.74 -1.39 -10.01
CA GLU A 215 -16.92 -1.33 -10.88
C GLU A 215 -16.48 -1.19 -12.34
N PRO A 216 -17.09 -1.91 -13.31
CA PRO A 216 -16.59 -2.00 -14.69
C PRO A 216 -16.35 -0.65 -15.36
N GLU A 217 -17.31 0.29 -15.26
CA GLU A 217 -17.19 1.62 -15.89
C GLU A 217 -16.09 2.47 -15.23
N ARG A 218 -16.05 2.49 -13.87
CA ARG A 218 -15.04 3.23 -13.12
C ARG A 218 -13.66 2.66 -13.36
N ARG A 219 -13.54 1.32 -13.34
CA ARG A 219 -12.30 0.62 -13.61
C ARG A 219 -11.78 0.95 -15.01
N TRP A 220 -12.65 0.94 -16.03
CA TRP A 220 -12.25 1.27 -17.38
C TRP A 220 -11.78 2.71 -17.52
N ARG A 221 -12.51 3.67 -16.92
CA ARG A 221 -12.18 5.10 -16.97
C ARG A 221 -10.86 5.43 -16.28
N ASN A 222 -10.59 4.78 -15.15
CA ASN A 222 -9.42 5.04 -14.31
C ASN A 222 -8.26 4.06 -14.56
N ARG A 223 -8.37 3.16 -15.53
CA ARG A 223 -7.41 2.06 -15.72
C ARG A 223 -5.97 2.54 -15.86
N VAL A 224 -5.07 1.65 -15.49
CA VAL A 224 -3.64 1.76 -15.80
C VAL A 224 -3.37 1.09 -17.14
N THR A 225 -2.61 1.77 -17.98
CA THR A 225 -2.15 1.32 -19.30
C THR A 225 -0.63 1.27 -19.33
N ASP A 226 -0.05 0.75 -20.40
CA ASP A 226 1.40 0.74 -20.61
C ASP A 226 1.97 2.17 -20.65
N ASP A 227 1.21 3.14 -21.16
CA ASP A 227 1.61 4.56 -21.18
C ASP A 227 1.78 5.15 -19.79
N ASP A 228 1.02 4.70 -18.79
CA ASP A 228 1.17 5.16 -17.40
C ASP A 228 2.52 4.73 -16.80
N PHE A 229 3.01 3.54 -17.13
CA PHE A 229 4.35 3.10 -16.72
C PHE A 229 5.44 3.89 -17.46
N ALA A 230 5.27 4.09 -18.77
CA ALA A 230 6.21 4.86 -19.57
C ALA A 230 6.27 6.35 -19.19
N ALA A 231 5.22 6.88 -18.57
CA ALA A 231 5.12 8.26 -18.14
C ALA A 231 5.71 8.54 -16.73
N VAL A 232 6.20 7.51 -16.01
CA VAL A 232 6.82 7.70 -14.68
C VAL A 232 8.13 8.50 -14.82
N PRO A 233 8.21 9.73 -14.28
CA PRO A 233 9.31 10.64 -14.57
C PRO A 233 10.46 10.61 -13.52
N VAL A 234 10.36 9.70 -12.54
CA VAL A 234 11.31 9.55 -11.44
C VAL A 234 11.78 8.10 -11.35
N PRO A 235 12.94 7.83 -10.72
CA PRO A 235 13.38 6.44 -10.52
C PRO A 235 12.31 5.61 -9.84
N ALA A 236 12.12 4.37 -10.29
CA ALA A 236 11.08 3.48 -9.80
C ALA A 236 11.62 2.07 -9.48
N LEU A 237 11.25 1.53 -8.32
CA LEU A 237 11.44 0.12 -8.01
C LEU A 237 10.12 -0.61 -8.22
N MET A 238 10.07 -1.47 -9.24
CA MET A 238 8.95 -2.36 -9.50
C MET A 238 9.12 -3.66 -8.72
N VAL A 239 8.22 -3.93 -7.80
CA VAL A 239 8.22 -5.16 -7.00
C VAL A 239 7.09 -6.07 -7.46
N TRP A 240 7.43 -7.27 -7.85
CA TRP A 240 6.49 -8.30 -8.33
C TRP A 240 6.65 -9.60 -7.54
N THR A 241 5.76 -10.57 -7.77
CA THR A 241 5.81 -11.87 -7.10
C THR A 241 5.59 -13.03 -8.08
N ASP A 242 6.04 -14.21 -7.72
CA ASP A 242 5.84 -15.43 -8.50
C ASP A 242 4.41 -16.01 -8.40
N ASN A 243 3.60 -15.53 -7.45
CA ASN A 243 2.19 -15.90 -7.32
C ASN A 243 1.25 -14.68 -7.41
N GLU A 244 1.67 -13.63 -8.14
CA GLU A 244 0.85 -12.43 -8.33
C GLU A 244 -0.43 -12.78 -9.13
N PRO A 245 -1.64 -12.53 -8.57
CA PRO A 245 -2.88 -12.89 -9.24
C PRO A 245 -3.19 -12.05 -10.48
N THR A 246 -2.47 -10.95 -10.70
CA THR A 246 -2.75 -10.00 -11.80
C THR A 246 -1.84 -10.18 -13.02
N GLY A 247 -0.87 -11.07 -12.97
CA GLY A 247 0.05 -11.37 -14.06
C GLY A 247 1.22 -12.24 -13.60
N ASP A 248 1.85 -12.95 -14.53
CA ASP A 248 3.04 -13.76 -14.27
C ASP A 248 4.33 -12.91 -14.12
N GLU A 249 5.46 -13.57 -13.84
CA GLU A 249 6.78 -12.92 -13.72
C GLU A 249 7.15 -12.13 -14.97
N ALA A 250 6.89 -12.70 -16.16
CA ALA A 250 7.22 -12.08 -17.44
C ALA A 250 6.45 -10.76 -17.64
N GLU A 251 5.22 -10.71 -17.16
CA GLU A 251 4.43 -9.48 -17.20
C GLU A 251 4.99 -8.42 -16.25
N GLY A 252 5.43 -8.81 -15.05
CA GLY A 252 6.10 -7.89 -14.13
C GLY A 252 7.37 -7.28 -14.71
N GLU A 253 8.23 -8.12 -15.33
CA GLU A 253 9.44 -7.67 -16.03
C GLU A 253 9.12 -6.75 -17.20
N ARG A 254 8.11 -7.10 -18.01
CA ARG A 254 7.65 -6.30 -19.14
C ARG A 254 7.20 -4.90 -18.70
N LEU A 255 6.40 -4.83 -17.65
CA LEU A 255 5.90 -3.55 -17.11
C LEU A 255 7.04 -2.69 -16.54
N CYS A 256 7.98 -3.30 -15.82
CA CYS A 256 9.17 -2.60 -15.37
C CYS A 256 9.99 -2.05 -16.54
N GLY A 257 10.12 -2.82 -17.61
CA GLY A 257 10.83 -2.40 -18.83
C GLY A 257 10.21 -1.21 -19.58
N LEU A 258 8.96 -0.84 -19.26
CA LEU A 258 8.32 0.38 -19.80
C LEU A 258 8.73 1.64 -19.02
N ILE A 259 9.17 1.50 -17.75
CA ILE A 259 9.54 2.62 -16.91
C ILE A 259 10.94 3.12 -17.31
N PRO A 260 11.13 4.42 -17.62
CA PRO A 260 12.41 4.93 -18.12
C PRO A 260 13.61 4.68 -17.20
N ASP A 261 13.42 4.79 -15.87
CA ASP A 261 14.43 4.48 -14.84
C ASP A 261 13.85 3.47 -13.85
N GLY A 262 13.54 2.27 -14.37
CA GLY A 262 12.92 1.17 -13.65
C GLY A 262 13.93 0.13 -13.18
N GLU A 263 13.88 -0.22 -11.88
CA GLU A 263 14.56 -1.37 -11.28
C GLU A 263 13.53 -2.45 -10.94
N TYR A 264 13.87 -3.72 -11.09
CA TYR A 264 12.95 -4.84 -10.87
C TYR A 264 13.36 -5.70 -9.68
N LEU A 265 12.40 -6.04 -8.84
CA LEU A 265 12.53 -7.02 -7.76
C LEU A 265 11.43 -8.07 -7.89
N LEU A 266 11.81 -9.35 -7.97
CA LEU A 266 10.89 -10.48 -7.85
C LEU A 266 10.98 -11.08 -6.46
N VAL A 267 9.90 -10.99 -5.69
CA VAL A 267 9.77 -11.64 -4.36
C VAL A 267 9.13 -13.00 -4.53
N ARG A 268 9.86 -14.05 -4.19
CA ARG A 268 9.39 -15.44 -4.38
C ARG A 268 8.61 -15.95 -3.17
N GLY A 269 7.64 -16.84 -3.42
CA GLY A 269 6.80 -17.42 -2.39
C GLY A 269 5.79 -16.44 -1.80
N ALA A 270 5.53 -15.32 -2.48
CA ALA A 270 4.57 -14.31 -2.11
C ALA A 270 3.48 -14.18 -3.18
N ALA A 271 2.29 -13.72 -2.79
CA ALA A 271 1.25 -13.29 -3.72
C ALA A 271 1.18 -11.77 -3.81
N HIS A 272 0.00 -11.18 -3.61
CA HIS A 272 -0.26 -9.75 -3.84
C HIS A 272 0.35 -8.80 -2.79
N TRP A 273 0.92 -9.34 -1.69
CA TRP A 273 1.51 -8.56 -0.60
C TRP A 273 3.01 -8.84 -0.40
N PRO A 274 3.89 -8.54 -1.39
CA PRO A 274 5.33 -8.82 -1.27
C PRO A 274 5.98 -8.12 -0.07
N GLN A 275 5.56 -6.91 0.27
CA GLN A 275 6.05 -6.17 1.44
C GLN A 275 5.72 -6.86 2.79
N TRP A 276 4.74 -7.75 2.79
CA TRP A 276 4.32 -8.52 3.97
C TRP A 276 4.89 -9.93 3.96
N GLU A 277 4.71 -10.67 2.87
CA GLU A 277 5.09 -12.08 2.78
C GLU A 277 6.59 -12.28 2.61
N GLY A 278 7.26 -11.39 1.88
CA GLY A 278 8.71 -11.35 1.67
C GLY A 278 9.37 -10.13 2.29
N ALA A 279 8.91 -9.69 3.48
CA ALA A 279 9.31 -8.43 4.09
C ALA A 279 10.84 -8.24 4.19
N ALA A 280 11.60 -9.30 4.49
CA ALA A 280 13.06 -9.20 4.60
C ALA A 280 13.72 -8.85 3.26
N GLU A 281 13.33 -9.51 2.17
CA GLU A 281 13.85 -9.27 0.82
C GLU A 281 13.37 -7.93 0.28
N PHE A 282 12.08 -7.64 0.44
CA PHE A 282 11.50 -6.34 0.10
C PHE A 282 12.23 -5.19 0.79
N ASN A 283 12.40 -5.26 2.11
CA ASN A 283 13.03 -4.21 2.90
C ASN A 283 14.48 -3.96 2.48
N ALA A 284 15.26 -5.04 2.26
CA ALA A 284 16.66 -4.91 1.85
C ALA A 284 16.78 -4.21 0.49
N ALA A 285 15.96 -4.61 -0.50
CA ALA A 285 15.99 -4.01 -1.83
C ALA A 285 15.43 -2.57 -1.82
N ALA A 286 14.32 -2.33 -1.11
CA ALA A 286 13.72 -1.01 -1.01
C ALA A 286 14.66 -0.01 -0.35
N VAL A 287 15.32 -0.39 0.77
CA VAL A 287 16.31 0.48 1.44
C VAL A 287 17.49 0.78 0.52
N ALA A 288 18.05 -0.22 -0.16
CA ALA A 288 19.16 -0.01 -1.08
C ALA A 288 18.77 0.93 -2.23
N PHE A 289 17.58 0.75 -2.80
CA PHE A 289 17.04 1.62 -3.84
C PHE A 289 16.86 3.06 -3.36
N LEU A 290 16.24 3.26 -2.18
CA LEU A 290 16.03 4.59 -1.61
C LEU A 290 17.35 5.31 -1.33
N GLN A 291 18.34 4.61 -0.73
CA GLN A 291 19.66 5.16 -0.44
C GLN A 291 20.46 5.54 -1.70
N LYS A 292 20.28 4.80 -2.79
CA LYS A 292 20.89 5.10 -4.09
C LYS A 292 20.38 6.43 -4.67
N HIS A 293 19.14 6.81 -4.35
CA HIS A 293 18.45 8.00 -4.86
C HIS A 293 18.18 9.07 -3.78
N ALA A 294 18.88 9.01 -2.65
CA ALA A 294 18.76 9.94 -1.53
C ALA A 294 19.45 11.28 -1.80
#